data_4401ea6a434c1dae9adbc9129120b3a6
#
_entry.id   4401ea6a434c1dae9adbc9129120b3a6
#
_cell.length_a   1.000
_cell.length_b   1.000
_cell.length_c   1.000
_cell.angle_alpha   90.00
_cell.angle_beta   90.00
_cell.angle_gamma   90.00
#
_symmetry.space_group_name_H-M   'P 1'
#
loop_
_entity.id
_entity.type
_entity.pdbx_description
1 polymer ?
#
loop_
_entity_poly.entity_id
_entity_poly.type
_entity_poly.pdbx_seq_one_letter_code
_entity_poly.pdbx_strand_id
1 'polypeptide(L)'
;MLAVLALLAALQVPPPQAPPPPPAPPAPPAVPALPPCHDPALALRCPDLVMAAPTNLKAQRLPSGRVVLRMANAIINVGDGPAELFARRSGPREMAASQVISDINGLRRRFPTGAEVYYTSVPTRGGDYWKMDDAARFELYAQQSDGTRGALLRIGPKLRYCLRDLDRVRGWARVPARRVFPACNQSAAKQEVTLGTSVGWADVYPAAYPGNYIEVTGLRGCFVVQHRADPERHIMEISEANNVSARTVRLPYRAGAQRCPAYRP
;
A
#
# COMPACT_ATOMS: atom_id res chain seq x y z
N MET A 1 49.91 -54.44 71.16
CA MET A 1 48.73 -55.09 70.58
C MET A 1 47.89 -54.00 69.93
N LEU A 2 48.01 -53.82 68.59
CA LEU A 2 47.21 -52.91 67.80
C LEU A 2 46.11 -53.71 67.11
N ALA A 3 44.85 -53.37 67.39
CA ALA A 3 43.68 -53.91 66.68
C ALA A 3 43.37 -53.11 65.44
N VAL A 4 43.39 -53.77 64.28
CA VAL A 4 43.02 -53.18 62.97
C VAL A 4 41.53 -53.40 62.79
N LEU A 5 40.74 -52.34 62.81
CA LEU A 5 39.34 -52.37 62.39
C LEU A 5 39.29 -52.29 60.88
N ALA A 6 38.78 -53.26 60.16
CA ALA A 6 38.47 -53.27 58.79
C ALA A 6 37.04 -52.70 58.57
N LEU A 7 36.92 -51.56 57.90
CA LEU A 7 35.65 -50.96 57.48
C LEU A 7 35.20 -51.59 56.16
N LEU A 8 34.15 -52.40 56.17
CA LEU A 8 33.45 -52.89 54.97
C LEU A 8 32.53 -51.82 54.41
N ALA A 9 32.92 -51.15 53.35
CA ALA A 9 32.06 -50.25 52.61
C ALA A 9 31.14 -51.10 51.72
N ALA A 10 29.85 -51.09 52.01
CA ALA A 10 28.84 -51.72 51.17
C ALA A 10 28.58 -50.81 49.95
N LEU A 11 28.91 -51.28 48.76
CA LEU A 11 28.58 -50.66 47.48
C LEU A 11 27.06 -50.76 47.27
N GLN A 12 26.31 -49.60 47.47
CA GLN A 12 24.93 -49.51 47.13
C GLN A 12 24.81 -49.31 45.62
N VAL A 13 24.23 -50.25 44.91
CA VAL A 13 23.87 -50.16 43.50
C VAL A 13 22.61 -49.27 43.42
N PRO A 14 22.63 -48.15 42.67
CA PRO A 14 21.45 -47.32 42.53
C PRO A 14 20.33 -48.09 41.80
N PRO A 15 19.06 -47.83 42.13
CA PRO A 15 17.94 -48.47 41.45
C PRO A 15 17.90 -48.10 39.97
N PRO A 16 17.40 -48.98 39.10
CA PRO A 16 17.27 -48.71 37.68
C PRO A 16 16.34 -47.48 37.44
N GLN A 17 16.84 -46.55 36.66
CA GLN A 17 16.04 -45.34 36.26
C GLN A 17 14.88 -45.79 35.36
N ALA A 18 13.68 -45.25 35.65
CA ALA A 18 12.51 -45.46 34.80
C ALA A 18 12.80 -44.94 33.36
N PRO A 19 12.30 -45.61 32.31
CA PRO A 19 12.46 -45.15 30.95
C PRO A 19 11.84 -43.74 30.78
N PRO A 20 12.43 -42.84 29.95
CA PRO A 20 11.88 -41.53 29.70
C PRO A 20 10.45 -41.65 29.09
N PRO A 21 9.53 -40.75 29.41
CA PRO A 21 8.19 -40.72 28.81
C PRO A 21 8.30 -40.58 27.28
N PRO A 22 7.38 -41.18 26.51
CA PRO A 22 7.37 -41.04 25.06
C PRO A 22 7.26 -39.52 24.67
N PRO A 23 7.88 -39.11 23.54
CA PRO A 23 7.81 -37.75 23.08
C PRO A 23 6.33 -37.36 22.84
N ALA A 24 5.97 -36.12 23.24
CA ALA A 24 4.63 -35.60 23.01
C ALA A 24 4.32 -35.56 21.51
N PRO A 25 3.10 -35.86 21.10
CA PRO A 25 2.71 -35.75 19.68
C PRO A 25 2.99 -34.34 19.16
N PRO A 26 3.40 -34.19 17.88
CA PRO A 26 3.63 -32.88 17.29
C PRO A 26 2.38 -32.03 17.41
N ALA A 27 2.54 -30.77 17.81
CA ALA A 27 1.44 -29.82 17.85
C ALA A 27 0.78 -29.70 16.46
N PRO A 28 -0.55 -29.64 16.36
CA PRO A 28 -1.21 -29.43 15.09
C PRO A 28 -0.67 -28.14 14.42
N PRO A 29 -0.56 -28.12 13.08
CA PRO A 29 -0.08 -26.94 12.37
C PRO A 29 -0.93 -25.74 12.76
N ALA A 30 -0.29 -24.63 13.13
CA ALA A 30 -0.99 -23.39 13.46
C ALA A 30 -1.82 -22.96 12.24
N VAL A 31 -3.11 -22.75 12.43
CA VAL A 31 -3.97 -22.13 11.40
C VAL A 31 -3.40 -20.74 11.11
N PRO A 32 -3.13 -20.39 9.84
CA PRO A 32 -2.64 -19.05 9.51
C PRO A 32 -3.59 -18.00 10.09
N ALA A 33 -3.04 -17.04 10.82
CA ALA A 33 -3.83 -15.93 11.34
C ALA A 33 -4.47 -15.15 10.18
N LEU A 34 -5.75 -14.78 10.30
CA LEU A 34 -6.41 -13.92 9.33
C LEU A 34 -5.70 -12.55 9.29
N PRO A 35 -5.66 -11.90 8.10
CA PRO A 35 -5.23 -10.50 8.04
C PRO A 35 -6.04 -9.65 9.02
N PRO A 36 -5.44 -8.68 9.72
CA PRO A 36 -6.13 -7.94 10.79
C PRO A 36 -7.49 -7.35 10.40
N CYS A 37 -7.62 -6.82 9.19
CA CYS A 37 -8.88 -6.27 8.68
C CYS A 37 -9.95 -7.34 8.35
N HIS A 38 -9.58 -8.59 8.31
CA HIS A 38 -10.50 -9.72 8.07
C HIS A 38 -10.72 -10.58 9.32
N ASP A 39 -10.11 -10.21 10.43
CA ASP A 39 -10.33 -10.87 11.72
C ASP A 39 -11.47 -10.18 12.50
N PRO A 40 -12.67 -10.80 12.56
CA PRO A 40 -13.83 -10.21 13.24
C PRO A 40 -13.61 -10.05 14.76
N ALA A 41 -12.70 -10.83 15.35
CA ALA A 41 -12.40 -10.71 16.78
C ALA A 41 -11.70 -9.40 17.14
N LEU A 42 -11.03 -8.76 16.18
CA LEU A 42 -10.37 -7.48 16.38
C LEU A 42 -11.33 -6.29 16.26
N ALA A 43 -12.49 -6.48 15.65
CA ALA A 43 -13.53 -5.46 15.44
C ALA A 43 -12.98 -4.12 14.91
N LEU A 44 -12.06 -4.16 13.96
CA LEU A 44 -11.35 -3.01 13.43
C LEU A 44 -12.20 -2.20 12.46
N ARG A 45 -11.99 -0.88 12.46
CA ARG A 45 -12.49 0.03 11.43
C ARG A 45 -11.41 0.19 10.37
N CYS A 46 -11.41 -0.68 9.40
CA CYS A 46 -10.39 -0.71 8.37
C CYS A 46 -10.67 0.29 7.25
N PRO A 47 -9.62 0.79 6.58
CA PRO A 47 -9.76 1.53 5.33
C PRO A 47 -10.17 0.58 4.19
N ASP A 48 -10.57 1.19 3.08
CA ASP A 48 -10.82 0.54 1.80
C ASP A 48 -10.49 1.55 0.70
N LEU A 49 -9.36 1.36 0.03
CA LEU A 49 -8.86 2.29 -0.97
C LEU A 49 -9.45 1.96 -2.33
N VAL A 50 -10.04 2.94 -2.97
CA VAL A 50 -10.54 2.85 -4.35
C VAL A 50 -9.75 3.79 -5.23
N MET A 51 -9.21 3.25 -6.32
CA MET A 51 -8.57 4.08 -7.33
C MET A 51 -9.59 4.62 -8.31
N ALA A 52 -9.68 5.94 -8.43
CA ALA A 52 -10.53 6.57 -9.44
C ALA A 52 -10.03 6.28 -10.87
N ALA A 53 -10.97 6.20 -11.81
CA ALA A 53 -10.62 6.03 -13.22
C ALA A 53 -9.72 7.18 -13.72
N PRO A 54 -8.73 6.90 -14.58
CA PRO A 54 -7.89 7.93 -15.19
C PRO A 54 -8.75 8.96 -15.94
N THR A 55 -8.59 10.25 -15.59
CA THR A 55 -9.33 11.37 -16.22
C THR A 55 -8.38 12.41 -16.77
N ASN A 56 -8.93 13.41 -17.48
CA ASN A 56 -8.17 14.53 -18.03
C ASN A 56 -6.93 14.09 -18.85
N LEU A 57 -7.12 13.05 -19.68
CA LEU A 57 -6.05 12.53 -20.51
C LEU A 57 -5.60 13.54 -21.54
N LYS A 58 -4.29 13.75 -21.65
CA LYS A 58 -3.67 14.66 -22.60
C LYS A 58 -2.32 14.12 -23.09
N ALA A 59 -2.14 14.02 -24.39
CA ALA A 59 -0.81 13.78 -24.96
C ALA A 59 0.03 15.05 -24.87
N GLN A 60 1.30 14.91 -24.51
CA GLN A 60 2.28 15.99 -24.47
C GLN A 60 3.60 15.51 -25.04
N ARG A 61 4.20 16.30 -25.95
CA ARG A 61 5.60 16.13 -26.35
C ARG A 61 6.48 16.91 -25.37
N LEU A 62 7.46 16.24 -24.82
CA LEU A 62 8.47 16.84 -23.93
C LEU A 62 9.60 17.48 -24.76
N PRO A 63 10.40 18.38 -24.18
CA PRO A 63 11.58 18.95 -24.87
C PRO A 63 12.57 17.90 -25.36
N SER A 64 12.65 16.75 -24.70
CA SER A 64 13.46 15.60 -25.10
C SER A 64 12.96 14.86 -26.35
N GLY A 65 11.84 15.29 -26.94
CA GLY A 65 11.18 14.60 -28.06
C GLY A 65 10.27 13.44 -27.64
N ARG A 66 10.36 12.96 -26.41
CA ARG A 66 9.47 11.90 -25.87
C ARG A 66 8.02 12.37 -25.85
N VAL A 67 7.10 11.45 -26.08
CA VAL A 67 5.65 11.69 -25.97
C VAL A 67 5.14 11.00 -24.71
N VAL A 68 4.43 11.74 -23.88
CA VAL A 68 3.81 11.23 -22.65
C VAL A 68 2.30 11.39 -22.71
N LEU A 69 1.58 10.43 -22.15
CA LEU A 69 0.15 10.52 -21.86
C LEU A 69 -0.02 10.94 -20.40
N ARG A 70 -0.42 12.19 -20.18
CA ARG A 70 -0.74 12.72 -18.85
C ARG A 70 -2.16 12.37 -18.47
N MET A 71 -2.40 12.21 -17.17
CA MET A 71 -3.71 11.92 -16.62
C MET A 71 -3.83 12.35 -15.17
N ALA A 72 -5.04 12.71 -14.75
CA ALA A 72 -5.37 12.93 -13.34
C ALA A 72 -5.70 11.60 -12.66
N ASN A 73 -5.48 11.53 -11.36
CA ASN A 73 -5.86 10.40 -10.52
C ASN A 73 -6.36 10.84 -9.14
N ALA A 74 -7.05 9.93 -8.47
CA ALA A 74 -7.45 10.10 -7.08
C ALA A 74 -7.46 8.74 -6.38
N ILE A 75 -6.93 8.70 -5.17
CA ILE A 75 -7.06 7.57 -4.23
C ILE A 75 -8.13 7.98 -3.22
N ILE A 76 -9.21 7.21 -3.17
CA ILE A 76 -10.40 7.49 -2.33
C ILE A 76 -10.44 6.44 -1.23
N ASN A 77 -10.66 6.85 0.02
CA ASN A 77 -10.93 5.90 1.08
C ASN A 77 -12.44 5.78 1.30
N VAL A 78 -12.99 4.60 1.05
CA VAL A 78 -14.42 4.28 1.17
C VAL A 78 -14.70 3.34 2.35
N GLY A 79 -13.70 3.03 3.16
CA GLY A 79 -13.79 2.09 4.27
C GLY A 79 -14.49 2.62 5.52
N ASP A 80 -14.33 1.90 6.63
CA ASP A 80 -14.92 2.23 7.93
C ASP A 80 -14.00 3.08 8.82
N GLY A 81 -12.71 3.14 8.50
CA GLY A 81 -11.68 3.89 9.18
C GLY A 81 -10.68 4.57 8.23
N PRO A 82 -9.82 5.45 8.75
CA PRO A 82 -8.81 6.11 7.93
C PRO A 82 -7.71 5.15 7.47
N ALA A 83 -7.21 5.37 6.25
CA ALA A 83 -5.94 4.81 5.82
C ALA A 83 -4.81 5.65 6.44
N GLU A 84 -4.43 5.33 7.67
CA GLU A 84 -3.45 6.10 8.44
C GLU A 84 -2.15 5.33 8.60
N LEU A 85 -1.04 5.96 8.24
CA LEU A 85 0.31 5.49 8.46
C LEU A 85 1.03 6.38 9.47
N PHE A 86 1.63 5.76 10.48
CA PHE A 86 2.59 6.38 11.38
C PHE A 86 3.98 5.89 11.01
N ALA A 87 4.87 6.79 10.62
CA ALA A 87 6.21 6.46 10.18
C ALA A 87 7.26 7.06 11.11
N ARG A 88 8.31 6.28 11.39
CA ARG A 88 9.45 6.64 12.23
C ARG A 88 10.74 6.49 11.45
N ARG A 89 11.67 7.42 11.68
CA ARG A 89 12.98 7.48 11.03
C ARG A 89 13.72 6.15 11.08
N SER A 90 14.11 5.66 9.92
CA SER A 90 14.93 4.46 9.71
C SER A 90 16.24 4.78 8.96
N GLY A 91 16.29 5.90 8.23
CA GLY A 91 17.44 6.34 7.46
C GLY A 91 17.47 7.86 7.25
N PRO A 92 18.47 8.41 6.55
CA PRO A 92 18.63 9.86 6.37
C PRO A 92 17.42 10.53 5.69
N ARG A 93 16.76 9.83 4.77
CA ARG A 93 15.59 10.30 4.02
C ARG A 93 14.47 9.27 4.00
N GLU A 94 14.45 8.35 4.97
CA GLU A 94 13.58 7.17 5.02
C GLU A 94 12.94 7.02 6.40
N MET A 95 11.73 6.52 6.41
CA MET A 95 11.00 6.12 7.61
C MET A 95 10.29 4.80 7.36
N ALA A 96 10.39 3.87 8.30
CA ALA A 96 9.57 2.67 8.34
C ALA A 96 8.19 3.02 8.89
N ALA A 97 7.13 2.52 8.26
CA ALA A 97 5.77 2.81 8.65
C ALA A 97 5.08 1.64 9.36
N SER A 98 4.13 2.01 10.21
CA SER A 98 3.11 1.13 10.77
C SER A 98 1.75 1.69 10.43
N GLN A 99 0.79 0.84 10.13
CA GLN A 99 -0.59 1.27 9.96
C GLN A 99 -1.26 1.43 11.31
N VAL A 100 -2.03 2.50 11.47
CA VAL A 100 -2.81 2.78 12.68
C VAL A 100 -4.28 2.54 12.38
N ILE A 101 -4.88 1.55 13.04
CA ILE A 101 -6.28 1.20 12.86
C ILE A 101 -6.96 1.25 14.23
N SER A 102 -8.13 1.89 14.30
CA SER A 102 -8.96 1.91 15.50
C SER A 102 -9.98 0.78 15.47
N ASP A 103 -10.28 0.19 16.61
CA ASP A 103 -11.43 -0.69 16.74
C ASP A 103 -12.76 0.10 16.86
N ILE A 104 -13.87 -0.60 16.97
CA ILE A 104 -15.22 0.00 17.11
C ILE A 104 -15.37 0.85 18.38
N ASN A 105 -14.54 0.61 19.42
CA ASN A 105 -14.52 1.36 20.68
C ASN A 105 -13.57 2.57 20.64
N GLY A 106 -12.85 2.75 19.51
CA GLY A 106 -11.89 3.84 19.33
C GLY A 106 -10.48 3.55 19.85
N LEU A 107 -10.20 2.34 20.32
CA LEU A 107 -8.85 1.95 20.71
C LEU A 107 -7.96 1.85 19.48
N ARG A 108 -6.91 2.65 19.45
CA ARG A 108 -5.94 2.71 18.35
C ARG A 108 -4.88 1.64 18.52
N ARG A 109 -4.69 0.86 17.50
CA ARG A 109 -3.67 -0.20 17.42
C ARG A 109 -2.70 0.09 16.30
N ARG A 110 -1.44 -0.31 16.44
CA ARG A 110 -0.41 -0.22 15.41
C ARG A 110 -0.09 -1.61 14.90
N PHE A 111 -0.12 -1.73 13.58
CA PHE A 111 0.22 -2.95 12.87
C PHE A 111 1.47 -2.70 12.02
N PRO A 112 2.49 -3.55 12.10
CA PRO A 112 3.64 -3.45 11.22
C PRO A 112 3.19 -3.64 9.77
N THR A 113 3.77 -2.85 8.87
CA THR A 113 3.55 -2.96 7.42
C THR A 113 4.90 -3.01 6.72
N GLY A 114 4.91 -3.36 5.43
CA GLY A 114 6.09 -3.19 4.58
C GLY A 114 6.23 -1.77 4.02
N ALA A 115 5.32 -0.86 4.38
CA ALA A 115 5.32 0.49 3.83
C ALA A 115 6.53 1.31 4.30
N GLU A 116 7.12 2.03 3.37
CA GLU A 116 8.19 2.99 3.60
C GLU A 116 7.74 4.38 3.22
N VAL A 117 8.27 5.38 3.92
CA VAL A 117 8.00 6.79 3.67
C VAL A 117 9.31 7.51 3.39
N TYR A 118 9.38 8.17 2.23
CA TYR A 118 10.58 8.86 1.76
C TYR A 118 10.40 10.37 1.74
N TYR A 119 11.47 11.09 2.11
CA TYR A 119 11.55 12.53 1.90
C TYR A 119 11.89 12.82 0.44
N THR A 120 10.90 13.28 -0.31
CA THR A 120 10.95 13.37 -1.77
C THR A 120 10.77 14.81 -2.24
N SER A 121 11.70 15.27 -3.08
CA SER A 121 11.60 16.56 -3.77
C SER A 121 10.56 16.50 -4.89
N VAL A 122 9.78 17.58 -5.03
CA VAL A 122 8.88 17.80 -6.16
C VAL A 122 9.47 18.93 -7.00
N PRO A 123 10.19 18.62 -8.09
CA PRO A 123 10.68 19.63 -9.01
C PRO A 123 9.50 20.49 -9.50
N THR A 124 9.66 21.79 -9.66
CA THR A 124 8.66 22.72 -10.21
C THR A 124 7.50 23.14 -9.30
N ARG A 125 7.28 22.53 -8.13
CA ARG A 125 6.16 22.87 -7.22
C ARG A 125 6.61 23.34 -5.83
N GLY A 126 7.92 23.54 -5.65
CA GLY A 126 8.48 24.28 -4.51
C GLY A 126 8.27 23.58 -3.17
N GLY A 127 8.51 22.27 -3.07
CA GLY A 127 8.47 21.62 -1.77
C GLY A 127 8.99 20.21 -1.77
N ASP A 128 9.65 19.88 -0.68
CA ASP A 128 10.01 18.52 -0.33
C ASP A 128 9.01 18.01 0.71
N TYR A 129 8.63 16.75 0.59
CA TYR A 129 7.60 16.16 1.44
C TYR A 129 7.94 14.72 1.78
N TRP A 130 7.52 14.29 2.95
CA TRP A 130 7.44 12.89 3.29
C TRP A 130 6.27 12.24 2.55
N LYS A 131 6.53 11.13 1.84
CA LYS A 131 5.56 10.43 1.01
C LYS A 131 5.70 8.93 1.16
N MET A 132 4.59 8.22 1.22
CA MET A 132 4.56 6.77 1.09
C MET A 132 5.10 6.35 -0.28
N ASP A 133 6.01 5.40 -0.31
CA ASP A 133 6.50 4.75 -1.52
C ASP A 133 5.47 3.73 -2.03
N ASP A 134 5.49 3.47 -3.32
CA ASP A 134 4.55 2.59 -4.02
C ASP A 134 3.07 2.74 -3.59
N ALA A 135 2.67 3.95 -3.18
CA ALA A 135 1.29 4.22 -2.78
C ALA A 135 0.29 4.12 -3.94
N ALA A 136 0.74 4.33 -5.18
CA ALA A 136 -0.04 4.04 -6.38
C ALA A 136 0.87 3.91 -7.60
N ARG A 137 0.34 3.24 -8.64
CA ARG A 137 1.08 2.97 -9.86
C ARG A 137 0.22 3.24 -11.08
N PHE A 138 0.82 3.88 -12.10
CA PHE A 138 0.24 3.99 -13.44
C PHE A 138 0.83 2.90 -14.31
N GLU A 139 -0.02 2.14 -14.98
CA GLU A 139 0.37 1.01 -15.81
C GLU A 139 -0.26 1.13 -17.21
N LEU A 140 0.48 0.77 -18.24
CA LEU A 140 0.01 0.69 -19.63
C LEU A 140 0.18 -0.73 -20.14
N TYR A 141 -0.92 -1.32 -20.53
CA TYR A 141 -0.97 -2.67 -21.09
C TYR A 141 -1.37 -2.64 -22.56
N ALA A 142 -0.88 -3.61 -23.33
CA ALA A 142 -1.47 -3.91 -24.63
C ALA A 142 -2.94 -4.28 -24.43
N GLN A 143 -3.82 -3.85 -25.36
CA GLN A 143 -5.20 -4.33 -25.37
C GLN A 143 -5.36 -5.43 -26.40
N GLN A 144 -6.01 -6.53 -26.03
CA GLN A 144 -6.34 -7.62 -26.93
C GLN A 144 -7.60 -7.29 -27.75
N SER A 145 -7.83 -8.04 -28.84
CA SER A 145 -8.97 -7.81 -29.75
C SER A 145 -10.33 -7.99 -29.08
N ASP A 146 -10.40 -8.82 -28.04
CA ASP A 146 -11.60 -9.05 -27.23
C ASP A 146 -11.85 -7.98 -26.15
N GLY A 147 -10.95 -6.99 -26.03
CA GLY A 147 -11.02 -5.92 -25.06
C GLY A 147 -10.29 -6.21 -23.74
N THR A 148 -9.76 -7.42 -23.55
CA THR A 148 -9.02 -7.80 -22.33
C THR A 148 -7.63 -7.15 -22.29
N ARG A 149 -7.01 -7.21 -21.10
CA ARG A 149 -5.67 -6.71 -20.85
C ARG A 149 -4.63 -7.75 -21.25
N GLY A 150 -3.67 -7.35 -22.08
CA GLY A 150 -2.51 -8.15 -22.49
C GLY A 150 -1.27 -7.86 -21.63
N ALA A 151 -0.09 -7.87 -22.27
CA ALA A 151 1.18 -7.66 -21.57
C ALA A 151 1.33 -6.23 -21.03
N LEU A 152 1.96 -6.09 -19.87
CA LEU A 152 2.41 -4.80 -19.31
C LEU A 152 3.54 -4.24 -20.16
N LEU A 153 3.39 -3.03 -20.66
CA LEU A 153 4.35 -2.38 -21.56
C LEU A 153 5.14 -1.26 -20.89
N ARG A 154 4.49 -0.49 -20.00
CA ARG A 154 5.09 0.69 -19.35
C ARG A 154 4.51 0.89 -17.96
N ILE A 155 5.33 1.44 -17.07
CA ILE A 155 4.94 1.96 -15.77
C ILE A 155 5.27 3.46 -15.74
N GLY A 156 4.38 4.25 -15.17
CA GLY A 156 4.60 5.67 -14.97
C GLY A 156 5.61 5.95 -13.85
N PRO A 157 6.28 7.11 -13.88
CA PRO A 157 7.35 7.42 -12.92
C PRO A 157 6.84 7.84 -11.52
N LYS A 158 5.55 8.14 -11.36
CA LYS A 158 5.00 8.57 -10.07
C LYS A 158 4.54 7.37 -9.26
N LEU A 159 5.29 7.04 -8.22
CA LEU A 159 4.99 5.96 -7.29
C LEU A 159 4.68 6.49 -5.87
N ARG A 160 5.21 7.69 -5.52
CA ARG A 160 5.15 8.25 -4.17
C ARG A 160 4.01 9.24 -4.01
N TYR A 161 3.20 9.01 -2.99
CA TYR A 161 2.04 9.82 -2.65
C TYR A 161 2.08 10.22 -1.18
N CYS A 162 1.51 11.38 -0.91
CA CYS A 162 1.44 11.91 0.44
C CYS A 162 0.38 11.21 1.29
N LEU A 163 -0.67 10.70 0.70
CA LEU A 163 -1.91 10.28 1.36
C LEU A 163 -2.45 11.38 2.28
N ARG A 164 -3.41 12.15 1.78
CA ARG A 164 -4.01 13.27 2.52
C ARG A 164 -5.43 13.57 2.06
N ASP A 165 -6.16 14.33 2.88
CA ASP A 165 -7.52 14.77 2.60
C ASP A 165 -7.50 16.01 1.68
N LEU A 166 -7.70 15.85 0.38
CA LEU A 166 -7.78 16.96 -0.57
C LEU A 166 -9.22 17.29 -0.96
N ASP A 167 -9.92 16.31 -1.51
CA ASP A 167 -11.29 16.46 -1.96
C ASP A 167 -12.23 15.57 -1.14
N ARG A 168 -13.34 16.17 -0.69
CA ARG A 168 -14.38 15.44 0.02
C ARG A 168 -15.32 14.78 -0.98
N VAL A 169 -15.41 13.45 -0.91
CA VAL A 169 -16.33 12.66 -1.74
C VAL A 169 -17.70 12.63 -1.05
N ARG A 170 -18.75 13.04 -1.78
CA ARG A 170 -20.12 13.05 -1.24
C ARG A 170 -20.72 11.65 -1.21
N GLY A 171 -21.66 11.43 -0.30
CA GLY A 171 -22.49 10.22 -0.28
C GLY A 171 -22.03 9.13 0.68
N TRP A 172 -20.94 9.32 1.44
CA TRP A 172 -20.49 8.36 2.45
C TRP A 172 -20.93 8.75 3.85
N ALA A 173 -21.37 7.76 4.63
CA ALA A 173 -21.62 7.93 6.05
C ALA A 173 -20.30 8.15 6.81
N ARG A 174 -20.35 8.89 7.94
CA ARG A 174 -19.20 9.11 8.84
C ARG A 174 -18.01 9.88 8.24
N VAL A 175 -18.22 10.64 7.18
CA VAL A 175 -17.18 11.49 6.58
C VAL A 175 -16.85 12.64 7.53
N PRO A 176 -15.59 12.82 7.97
CA PRO A 176 -15.20 13.98 8.74
C PRO A 176 -15.55 15.28 8.02
N ALA A 177 -16.15 16.24 8.75
CA ALA A 177 -16.51 17.52 8.17
C ALA A 177 -15.30 18.37 7.75
N ARG A 178 -14.16 18.13 8.40
CA ARG A 178 -12.88 18.80 8.15
C ARG A 178 -11.81 17.78 7.84
N ARG A 179 -10.76 18.21 7.13
CA ARG A 179 -9.57 17.41 6.84
C ARG A 179 -8.88 17.02 8.14
N VAL A 180 -8.64 15.72 8.31
CA VAL A 180 -7.84 15.17 9.43
C VAL A 180 -6.37 15.15 9.03
N PHE A 181 -6.08 14.84 7.75
CA PHE A 181 -4.74 14.81 7.18
C PHE A 181 -4.60 15.92 6.12
N PRO A 182 -4.46 17.21 6.54
CA PRO A 182 -4.55 18.32 5.59
C PRO A 182 -3.32 18.51 4.71
N ALA A 183 -2.14 18.08 5.19
CA ALA A 183 -0.87 18.33 4.51
C ALA A 183 0.18 17.28 4.88
N CYS A 184 1.14 17.08 3.97
CA CYS A 184 2.34 16.31 4.24
C CYS A 184 3.39 17.15 4.94
N ASN A 185 4.16 16.52 5.80
CA ASN A 185 5.24 17.17 6.50
C ASN A 185 6.38 17.54 5.54
N GLN A 186 6.86 18.77 5.61
CA GLN A 186 7.91 19.34 4.77
C GLN A 186 9.28 19.41 5.46
N SER A 187 9.37 19.11 6.74
CA SER A 187 10.63 19.19 7.47
C SER A 187 11.45 17.90 7.31
N ALA A 188 12.62 18.03 6.69
CA ALA A 188 13.59 16.93 6.58
C ALA A 188 14.08 16.42 7.94
N ALA A 189 14.04 17.27 8.99
CA ALA A 189 14.53 16.92 10.33
C ALA A 189 13.54 16.09 11.16
N LYS A 190 12.30 15.89 10.67
CA LYS A 190 11.27 15.10 11.41
C LYS A 190 11.76 13.68 11.67
N GLN A 191 11.55 13.23 12.91
CA GLN A 191 11.82 11.85 13.33
C GLN A 191 10.59 10.95 13.15
N GLU A 192 9.41 11.57 13.15
CA GLU A 192 8.13 10.87 13.01
C GLU A 192 7.19 11.72 12.16
N VAL A 193 6.41 11.05 11.30
CA VAL A 193 5.34 11.69 10.53
C VAL A 193 4.09 10.81 10.52
N THR A 194 2.94 11.44 10.36
CA THR A 194 1.68 10.75 10.09
C THR A 194 1.17 11.18 8.73
N LEU A 195 0.75 10.21 7.92
CA LEU A 195 0.09 10.40 6.63
C LEU A 195 -1.23 9.65 6.68
N GLY A 196 -2.20 10.06 5.87
CA GLY A 196 -3.44 9.30 5.81
C GLY A 196 -4.49 9.94 4.93
N THR A 197 -5.50 9.14 4.60
CA THR A 197 -6.71 9.58 3.91
C THR A 197 -7.92 9.16 4.74
N SER A 198 -8.71 10.13 5.17
CA SER A 198 -9.91 9.89 5.97
C SER A 198 -11.01 9.21 5.15
N VAL A 199 -11.93 8.54 5.83
CA VAL A 199 -13.14 7.99 5.19
C VAL A 199 -13.88 9.08 4.42
N GLY A 200 -14.23 8.80 3.16
CA GLY A 200 -14.95 9.72 2.27
C GLY A 200 -14.14 10.92 1.81
N TRP A 201 -12.82 10.86 1.94
CA TRP A 201 -11.89 11.83 1.34
C TRP A 201 -11.06 11.18 0.26
N ALA A 202 -10.50 12.01 -0.62
CA ALA A 202 -9.64 11.61 -1.70
C ALA A 202 -8.32 12.39 -1.70
N ASP A 203 -7.22 11.70 -1.93
CA ASP A 203 -5.93 12.29 -2.30
C ASP A 203 -5.89 12.42 -3.82
N VAL A 204 -6.01 13.65 -4.33
CA VAL A 204 -6.19 13.92 -5.75
C VAL A 204 -4.97 14.59 -6.37
N TYR A 205 -4.64 14.20 -7.59
CA TYR A 205 -3.53 14.76 -8.36
C TYR A 205 -3.97 15.13 -9.77
N PRO A 206 -3.85 16.40 -10.18
CA PRO A 206 -4.21 16.82 -11.52
C PRO A 206 -3.24 16.26 -12.57
N ALA A 207 -3.69 16.18 -13.82
CA ALA A 207 -2.87 15.69 -14.94
C ALA A 207 -1.57 16.49 -15.14
N ALA A 208 -1.54 17.74 -14.72
CA ALA A 208 -0.36 18.61 -14.78
C ALA A 208 0.66 18.34 -13.67
N TYR A 209 0.32 17.51 -12.66
CA TYR A 209 1.26 17.21 -11.56
C TYR A 209 2.52 16.50 -12.10
N PRO A 210 3.72 16.85 -11.62
CA PRO A 210 4.95 16.17 -12.02
C PRO A 210 4.88 14.65 -11.82
N GLY A 211 5.24 13.91 -12.87
CA GLY A 211 5.19 12.44 -12.84
C GLY A 211 3.83 11.81 -13.15
N ASN A 212 2.72 12.56 -13.18
CA ASN A 212 1.41 12.02 -13.56
C ASN A 212 1.31 11.75 -15.06
N TYR A 213 2.09 10.80 -15.53
CA TYR A 213 2.11 10.41 -16.93
C TYR A 213 2.67 9.00 -17.13
N ILE A 214 2.41 8.46 -18.32
CA ILE A 214 3.10 7.28 -18.85
C ILE A 214 3.77 7.68 -20.17
N GLU A 215 5.00 7.23 -20.42
CA GLU A 215 5.67 7.42 -21.69
C GLU A 215 5.05 6.53 -22.77
N VAL A 216 4.67 7.12 -23.90
CA VAL A 216 3.98 6.46 -25.00
C VAL A 216 4.65 6.70 -26.36
N THR A 217 5.90 7.11 -26.35
CA THR A 217 6.69 7.36 -27.56
C THR A 217 6.68 6.13 -28.49
N GLY A 218 6.32 6.35 -29.75
CA GLY A 218 6.30 5.30 -30.77
C GLY A 218 5.13 4.33 -30.69
N LEU A 219 4.34 4.33 -29.62
CA LEU A 219 3.21 3.41 -29.48
C LEU A 219 2.05 3.80 -30.38
N ARG A 220 1.43 2.79 -31.03
CA ARG A 220 0.26 2.93 -31.90
C ARG A 220 -0.73 1.79 -31.65
N GLY A 221 -2.04 2.09 -31.68
CA GLY A 221 -3.09 1.08 -31.48
C GLY A 221 -3.88 1.30 -30.20
N CYS A 222 -4.51 0.25 -29.71
CA CYS A 222 -5.33 0.26 -28.50
C CYS A 222 -4.57 -0.29 -27.30
N PHE A 223 -4.75 0.37 -26.17
CA PHE A 223 -4.07 0.04 -24.91
C PHE A 223 -5.04 0.19 -23.75
N VAL A 224 -4.75 -0.49 -22.64
CA VAL A 224 -5.43 -0.29 -21.35
C VAL A 224 -4.52 0.52 -20.45
N VAL A 225 -4.96 1.70 -20.05
CA VAL A 225 -4.34 2.48 -18.99
C VAL A 225 -5.01 2.09 -17.69
N GLN A 226 -4.21 1.66 -16.74
CA GLN A 226 -4.66 1.23 -15.42
C GLN A 226 -3.98 2.07 -14.33
N HIS A 227 -4.76 2.47 -13.34
CA HIS A 227 -4.28 2.96 -12.06
C HIS A 227 -4.51 1.89 -11.01
N ARG A 228 -3.53 1.75 -10.11
CA ARG A 228 -3.60 0.84 -8.97
C ARG A 228 -3.19 1.59 -7.72
N ALA A 229 -4.03 1.60 -6.69
CA ALA A 229 -3.65 2.00 -5.34
C ALA A 229 -2.94 0.83 -4.66
N ASP A 230 -2.01 1.13 -3.78
CA ASP A 230 -1.26 0.20 -2.95
C ASP A 230 -0.86 -1.11 -3.66
N PRO A 231 -0.06 -1.04 -4.74
CA PRO A 231 0.25 -2.19 -5.58
C PRO A 231 0.99 -3.32 -4.85
N GLU A 232 1.68 -3.00 -3.76
CA GLU A 232 2.44 -3.95 -2.94
C GLU A 232 1.67 -4.42 -1.70
N ARG A 233 0.42 -3.96 -1.51
CA ARG A 233 -0.47 -4.32 -0.39
C ARG A 233 0.14 -4.05 0.98
N HIS A 234 0.72 -2.89 1.12
CA HIS A 234 1.30 -2.43 2.39
C HIS A 234 0.24 -1.92 3.37
N ILE A 235 -0.94 -1.52 2.88
CA ILE A 235 -2.07 -1.07 3.68
C ILE A 235 -3.05 -2.22 3.83
N MET A 236 -3.36 -2.57 5.07
CA MET A 236 -4.39 -3.55 5.37
C MET A 236 -5.75 -2.92 5.14
N GLU A 237 -6.57 -3.51 4.27
CA GLU A 237 -7.83 -2.97 3.78
C GLU A 237 -8.98 -3.97 3.92
N ILE A 238 -10.21 -3.48 3.78
CA ILE A 238 -11.40 -4.32 3.70
C ILE A 238 -11.38 -5.13 2.41
N SER A 239 -10.98 -4.50 1.29
CA SER A 239 -10.95 -5.15 -0.02
C SER A 239 -9.77 -4.64 -0.85
N GLU A 240 -9.03 -5.57 -1.44
CA GLU A 240 -7.97 -5.29 -2.43
C GLU A 240 -8.50 -5.32 -3.88
N ALA A 241 -9.73 -5.78 -4.07
CA ALA A 241 -10.28 -6.01 -5.40
C ALA A 241 -10.67 -4.72 -6.13
N ASN A 242 -10.93 -3.65 -5.39
CA ASN A 242 -11.35 -2.34 -5.89
C ASN A 242 -10.20 -1.31 -5.99
N ASN A 243 -8.97 -1.70 -5.65
CA ASN A 243 -7.76 -0.86 -5.74
C ASN A 243 -7.34 -0.54 -7.18
N VAL A 244 -8.05 -1.04 -8.16
CA VAL A 244 -7.71 -0.93 -9.57
C VAL A 244 -8.82 -0.24 -10.35
N SER A 245 -8.44 0.74 -11.16
CA SER A 245 -9.32 1.33 -12.15
C SER A 245 -8.61 1.43 -13.49
N ALA A 246 -9.32 1.12 -14.57
CA ALA A 246 -8.74 1.08 -15.90
C ALA A 246 -9.67 1.69 -16.95
N ARG A 247 -9.08 2.13 -18.06
CA ARG A 247 -9.80 2.51 -19.26
C ARG A 247 -8.99 2.25 -20.51
N THR A 248 -9.68 2.06 -21.61
CA THR A 248 -9.07 1.95 -22.94
C THR A 248 -8.62 3.32 -23.45
N VAL A 249 -7.48 3.36 -24.13
CA VAL A 249 -6.98 4.52 -24.88
C VAL A 249 -6.45 4.10 -26.24
N ARG A 250 -6.66 4.94 -27.25
CA ARG A 250 -6.03 4.80 -28.56
C ARG A 250 -4.81 5.71 -28.65
N LEU A 251 -3.70 5.19 -29.10
CA LEU A 251 -2.48 5.97 -29.35
C LEU A 251 -2.20 6.06 -30.86
N PRO A 252 -1.70 7.19 -31.37
CA PRO A 252 -1.50 8.48 -30.67
C PRO A 252 -2.80 9.04 -30.11
N TYR A 253 -2.75 9.54 -28.88
CA TYR A 253 -3.96 10.02 -28.20
C TYR A 253 -4.50 11.29 -28.83
N ARG A 254 -5.81 11.28 -29.15
CA ARG A 254 -6.59 12.44 -29.60
C ARG A 254 -7.92 12.42 -28.85
N ALA A 255 -8.26 13.50 -28.18
CA ALA A 255 -9.53 13.60 -27.47
C ALA A 255 -10.72 13.41 -28.46
N GLY A 256 -11.73 12.66 -28.03
CA GLY A 256 -12.92 12.38 -28.85
C GLY A 256 -12.73 11.33 -29.98
N ALA A 257 -11.52 10.96 -30.33
CA ALA A 257 -11.22 10.01 -31.43
C ALA A 257 -10.86 8.60 -30.94
N GLN A 258 -11.43 8.18 -29.80
CA GLN A 258 -11.10 6.90 -29.18
C GLN A 258 -11.99 5.78 -29.72
N ARG A 259 -11.48 4.98 -30.67
CA ARG A 259 -12.14 3.79 -31.20
C ARG A 259 -11.32 2.57 -30.85
N CYS A 260 -11.54 2.01 -29.69
CA CYS A 260 -10.97 0.75 -29.23
C CYS A 260 -12.09 -0.12 -28.66
N PRO A 261 -11.91 -1.45 -28.58
CA PRO A 261 -12.83 -2.29 -27.82
C PRO A 261 -13.02 -1.76 -26.40
N ALA A 262 -14.21 -1.92 -25.83
CA ALA A 262 -14.43 -1.62 -24.42
C ALA A 262 -13.50 -2.49 -23.56
N TYR A 263 -12.94 -1.92 -22.50
CA TYR A 263 -12.15 -2.70 -21.55
C TYR A 263 -13.00 -3.77 -20.88
N ARG A 264 -12.48 -4.97 -20.81
CA ARG A 264 -13.02 -6.11 -20.05
C ARG A 264 -11.99 -6.49 -18.99
N PRO A 265 -12.35 -6.45 -17.69
CA PRO A 265 -11.45 -6.79 -16.58
C PRO A 265 -10.93 -8.22 -16.63
#